data_160fe622e55e89aab669b1f78894fe50
#
_entry.id   160fe622e55e89aab669b1f78894fe50
#
_cell.length_a   1.000
_cell.length_b   1.000
_cell.length_c   1.000
_cell.angle_alpha   90.00
_cell.angle_beta   90.00
_cell.angle_gamma   90.00
#
_symmetry.space_group_name_H-M   'P 1'
#
loop_
_entity.id
_entity.type
_entity.pdbx_description
1 polymer ?
#
loop_
_entity_poly.entity_id
_entity_poly.type
_entity_poly.pdbx_seq_one_letter_code
_entity_poly.pdbx_strand_id
1 'polypeptide(L)'
;MVGGQGGGAVLDGVLERVTFANPETGYTIARIAPERGSGVGAELVTAVGPLLGAQVGEFLRLRGRWSAHPKYGRQFEVHSYATVLPATAAGIQKYLGSGLIKGIGPVMAERMVAHFGVDIMHVIDDEPGRLTEVDGLGPKRTAMIAAAWAEQKAIKEVMIFLQGVGVSTSLAVRIYKKYGDASVPVVRSEPYRLAADVWGIGFKTADTIAAAVGIARDSPERIKAGLAYTLSEAADDGHCYLPAPNLIADAAKILDVPAALVAPCLDELAAAEGVVREAVPASALAAPAQPASAQAAPQVPAVYLPPFYQAERSLAQALLRLHAARADRLSAFAAVDWDKALGWLSRRTGSQLAPEQADAVRLALTSKVAVLTGGPGCGKSFTVRSVVELARAKGARIVLAAPTGRAAKRLAELAGHEAATIHRLLQLRPGGEPSFDASSPLEADLVVVDETSMVDVILANKLVKAVAPGAHLLLVGDVDQLPSVGAGEVLADLLAAGSLPVVRLTKIFRQAQQSGIVVNAHRINAGQMPALGGFGDFFWFGCDDTEQTAGLVVDIVARRIPAKFG
;
A
#
# COMPACT_ATOMS: atom_id res chain seq x y z
N MET A 1 28.69 -18.19 30.33
CA MET A 1 29.26 -19.20 29.45
C MET A 1 28.21 -20.26 29.17
N VAL A 2 27.65 -20.35 28.04
CA VAL A 2 27.73 -21.37 27.02
C VAL A 2 26.99 -20.83 25.78
N GLY A 3 27.75 -20.48 24.76
CA GLY A 3 27.23 -20.19 23.42
C GLY A 3 26.83 -21.50 22.76
N GLY A 4 25.58 -21.63 22.34
CA GLY A 4 25.05 -22.70 21.51
C GLY A 4 24.79 -22.16 20.11
N GLN A 5 25.64 -22.54 19.17
CA GLN A 5 25.51 -22.30 17.73
C GLN A 5 24.16 -22.83 17.24
N GLY A 6 23.49 -22.03 16.39
CA GLY A 6 22.20 -22.34 15.78
C GLY A 6 22.27 -23.47 14.75
N GLY A 7 22.28 -24.72 15.18
CA GLY A 7 21.96 -25.86 14.36
C GLY A 7 20.46 -26.01 14.21
N GLY A 8 19.90 -25.82 13.00
CA GLY A 8 18.47 -26.02 12.75
C GLY A 8 18.08 -27.47 13.07
N ALA A 9 17.04 -27.68 13.87
CA ALA A 9 16.50 -29.00 14.15
C ALA A 9 15.73 -29.51 12.92
N VAL A 10 15.75 -30.84 12.73
CA VAL A 10 14.96 -31.53 11.70
C VAL A 10 13.90 -32.36 12.40
N LEU A 11 12.66 -32.29 11.92
CA LEU A 11 11.55 -33.13 12.35
C LEU A 11 10.95 -33.82 11.13
N ASP A 12 11.08 -35.13 11.06
CA ASP A 12 10.47 -35.96 10.03
C ASP A 12 9.19 -36.59 10.58
N GLY A 13 8.10 -36.54 9.81
CA GLY A 13 6.82 -37.09 10.24
C GLY A 13 5.69 -36.87 9.26
N VAL A 14 4.55 -37.51 9.52
CA VAL A 14 3.34 -37.40 8.70
C VAL A 14 2.47 -36.26 9.20
N LEU A 15 1.99 -35.43 8.27
CA LEU A 15 1.01 -34.39 8.56
C LEU A 15 -0.37 -35.04 8.83
N GLU A 16 -0.78 -35.08 10.09
CA GLU A 16 -2.05 -35.72 10.50
C GLU A 16 -3.25 -34.78 10.36
N ARG A 17 -3.06 -33.50 10.68
CA ARG A 17 -4.14 -32.53 10.65
C ARG A 17 -3.60 -31.09 10.55
N VAL A 18 -4.24 -30.30 9.72
CA VAL A 18 -4.11 -28.83 9.72
C VAL A 18 -5.16 -28.26 10.67
N THR A 19 -4.72 -27.54 11.69
CA THR A 19 -5.60 -26.90 12.69
C THR A 19 -6.00 -25.50 12.27
N PHE A 20 -5.08 -24.78 11.63
CA PHE A 20 -5.27 -23.43 11.09
C PHE A 20 -4.34 -23.22 9.89
N ALA A 21 -4.85 -22.57 8.86
CA ALA A 21 -4.03 -22.10 7.74
C ALA A 21 -4.51 -20.72 7.31
N ASN A 22 -3.57 -19.78 7.18
CA ASN A 22 -3.82 -18.49 6.57
C ASN A 22 -3.36 -18.52 5.11
N PRO A 23 -4.28 -18.44 4.14
CA PRO A 23 -3.93 -18.53 2.72
C PRO A 23 -3.13 -17.34 2.21
N GLU A 24 -3.19 -16.19 2.89
CA GLU A 24 -2.48 -14.98 2.47
C GLU A 24 -1.02 -14.97 2.92
N THR A 25 -0.78 -15.36 4.17
CA THR A 25 0.58 -15.34 4.75
C THR A 25 1.31 -16.68 4.63
N GLY A 26 0.59 -17.76 4.31
CA GLY A 26 1.12 -19.12 4.31
C GLY A 26 1.33 -19.73 5.70
N TYR A 27 1.04 -18.97 6.77
CA TYR A 27 1.21 -19.44 8.14
C TYR A 27 0.19 -20.54 8.46
N THR A 28 0.70 -21.68 8.89
CA THR A 28 -0.11 -22.87 9.17
C THR A 28 0.23 -23.41 10.56
N ILE A 29 -0.78 -23.87 11.27
CA ILE A 29 -0.67 -24.65 12.50
C ILE A 29 -1.10 -26.07 12.17
N ALA A 30 -0.18 -27.00 12.32
CA ALA A 30 -0.37 -28.39 11.93
C ALA A 30 -0.03 -29.37 13.09
N ARG A 31 -0.57 -30.56 13.03
CA ARG A 31 -0.21 -31.68 13.89
C ARG A 31 0.55 -32.72 13.07
N ILE A 32 1.77 -32.99 13.48
CA ILE A 32 2.70 -33.92 12.85
C ILE A 32 2.84 -35.16 13.73
N ALA A 33 2.64 -36.34 13.13
CA ALA A 33 3.02 -37.61 13.76
C ALA A 33 4.51 -37.87 13.46
N PRO A 34 5.39 -37.76 14.45
CA PRO A 34 6.83 -37.94 14.21
C PRO A 34 7.15 -39.38 13.81
N GLU A 35 8.19 -39.53 12.99
CA GLU A 35 8.71 -40.86 12.59
C GLU A 35 9.28 -41.57 13.82
N ARG A 36 9.09 -42.92 13.90
CA ARG A 36 9.65 -43.75 14.96
C ARG A 36 11.18 -43.70 14.87
N GLY A 37 11.85 -43.21 15.90
CA GLY A 37 13.32 -43.06 15.95
C GLY A 37 13.84 -41.63 15.86
N SER A 38 12.95 -40.61 15.68
CA SER A 38 13.32 -39.18 15.60
C SER A 38 13.74 -38.55 16.95
N GLY A 39 13.79 -39.34 18.04
CA GLY A 39 14.10 -38.81 19.39
C GLY A 39 12.98 -37.98 20.02
N VAL A 40 11.87 -37.86 19.36
CA VAL A 40 10.63 -37.19 19.81
C VAL A 40 9.63 -38.29 20.15
N GLY A 41 8.93 -38.19 21.30
CA GLY A 41 7.96 -39.20 21.73
C GLY A 41 6.85 -39.43 20.70
N ALA A 42 6.07 -40.50 20.88
CA ALA A 42 4.99 -40.90 19.93
C ALA A 42 3.79 -39.93 19.89
N GLU A 43 3.83 -38.83 20.63
CA GLU A 43 2.76 -37.81 20.65
C GLU A 43 2.83 -36.88 19.43
N LEU A 44 1.65 -36.43 19.00
CA LEU A 44 1.56 -35.48 17.89
C LEU A 44 2.25 -34.14 18.24
N VAL A 45 3.20 -33.74 17.43
CA VAL A 45 3.91 -32.47 17.55
C VAL A 45 3.12 -31.35 16.89
N THR A 46 2.98 -30.23 17.60
CA THR A 46 2.45 -29.01 16.98
C THR A 46 3.58 -28.36 16.15
N ALA A 47 3.40 -28.27 14.86
CA ALA A 47 4.27 -27.54 13.94
C ALA A 47 3.60 -26.23 13.54
N VAL A 48 4.35 -25.11 13.59
CA VAL A 48 3.87 -23.78 13.26
C VAL A 48 4.82 -23.11 12.30
N GLY A 49 4.30 -22.50 11.23
CA GLY A 49 5.14 -21.82 10.24
C GLY A 49 4.63 -21.95 8.81
N PRO A 50 5.48 -21.73 7.80
CA PRO A 50 5.11 -21.75 6.39
C PRO A 50 4.93 -23.19 5.88
N LEU A 51 3.77 -23.79 6.14
CA LEU A 51 3.38 -25.13 5.69
C LEU A 51 2.26 -25.07 4.62
N LEU A 52 2.06 -23.91 3.99
CA LEU A 52 1.03 -23.76 2.96
C LEU A 52 1.37 -24.65 1.76
N GLY A 53 0.42 -25.47 1.35
CA GLY A 53 0.60 -26.48 0.30
C GLY A 53 0.93 -27.88 0.82
N ALA A 54 1.31 -28.03 2.08
CA ALA A 54 1.41 -29.35 2.72
C ALA A 54 0.02 -29.92 2.99
N GLN A 55 -0.17 -31.19 2.67
CA GLN A 55 -1.47 -31.85 2.74
C GLN A 55 -1.50 -32.92 3.83
N VAL A 56 -2.68 -33.13 4.41
CA VAL A 56 -2.89 -34.20 5.40
C VAL A 56 -2.54 -35.56 4.76
N GLY A 57 -1.71 -36.36 5.45
CA GLY A 57 -1.21 -37.64 4.96
C GLY A 57 0.18 -37.57 4.30
N GLU A 58 0.70 -36.38 3.98
CA GLU A 58 2.05 -36.26 3.45
C GLU A 58 3.11 -36.50 4.53
N PHE A 59 4.18 -37.18 4.14
CA PHE A 59 5.39 -37.30 4.96
C PHE A 59 6.27 -36.08 4.70
N LEU A 60 6.50 -35.32 5.76
CA LEU A 60 7.20 -34.04 5.70
C LEU A 60 8.53 -34.14 6.44
N ARG A 61 9.58 -33.61 5.83
CA ARG A 61 10.84 -33.27 6.48
C ARG A 61 10.82 -31.78 6.81
N LEU A 62 10.62 -31.45 8.07
CA LEU A 62 10.55 -30.08 8.56
C LEU A 62 11.92 -29.65 9.05
N ARG A 63 12.37 -28.46 8.65
CA ARG A 63 13.56 -27.79 9.20
C ARG A 63 13.12 -26.57 9.98
N GLY A 64 13.62 -26.43 11.21
CA GLY A 64 13.19 -25.36 12.07
C GLY A 64 13.85 -25.41 13.45
N ARG A 65 13.16 -24.90 14.44
CA ARG A 65 13.61 -24.92 15.84
C ARG A 65 12.47 -25.27 16.78
N TRP A 66 12.84 -25.86 17.91
CA TRP A 66 11.89 -26.05 19.01
C TRP A 66 11.66 -24.75 19.76
N SER A 67 10.41 -24.39 20.01
CA SER A 67 10.00 -23.25 20.82
C SER A 67 8.96 -23.66 21.85
N ALA A 68 8.80 -22.85 22.88
CA ALA A 68 7.78 -23.02 23.92
C ALA A 68 6.81 -21.85 23.87
N HIS A 69 5.55 -22.13 23.54
CA HIS A 69 4.50 -21.12 23.55
C HIS A 69 3.86 -21.05 24.95
N PRO A 70 3.67 -19.86 25.58
CA PRO A 70 3.15 -19.73 26.95
C PRO A 70 1.81 -20.44 27.18
N LYS A 71 0.93 -20.48 26.17
CA LYS A 71 -0.43 -21.04 26.25
C LYS A 71 -0.54 -22.45 25.67
N TYR A 72 0.30 -22.81 24.67
CA TYR A 72 0.14 -24.05 23.89
C TYR A 72 1.28 -25.05 24.06
N GLY A 73 2.24 -24.75 24.95
CA GLY A 73 3.33 -25.66 25.27
C GLY A 73 4.41 -25.75 24.19
N ARG A 74 5.09 -26.88 24.14
CA ARG A 74 6.22 -27.13 23.20
C ARG A 74 5.71 -27.29 21.77
N GLN A 75 6.29 -26.51 20.84
CA GLN A 75 5.96 -26.53 19.42
C GLN A 75 7.22 -26.50 18.58
N PHE A 76 7.11 -26.95 17.32
CA PHE A 76 8.18 -26.89 16.33
C PHE A 76 7.92 -25.72 15.38
N GLU A 77 8.77 -24.72 15.43
CA GLU A 77 8.73 -23.55 14.53
C GLU A 77 9.41 -23.92 13.21
N VAL A 78 8.62 -24.03 12.15
CA VAL A 78 9.06 -24.45 10.82
C VAL A 78 9.61 -23.26 10.05
N HIS A 79 10.82 -23.36 9.54
CA HIS A 79 11.42 -22.39 8.62
C HIS A 79 11.24 -22.82 7.16
N SER A 80 11.38 -24.14 6.91
CA SER A 80 11.14 -24.75 5.59
C SER A 80 10.70 -26.20 5.75
N TYR A 81 10.07 -26.75 4.72
CA TYR A 81 9.71 -28.16 4.66
C TYR A 81 9.95 -28.72 3.26
N ALA A 82 10.15 -30.04 3.19
CA ALA A 82 10.15 -30.82 1.97
C ALA A 82 9.19 -31.99 2.13
N THR A 83 8.39 -32.26 1.10
CA THR A 83 7.58 -33.47 1.04
C THR A 83 8.45 -34.64 0.58
N VAL A 84 8.43 -35.72 1.34
CA VAL A 84 9.11 -36.95 1.00
C VAL A 84 8.05 -37.98 0.65
N LEU A 85 8.19 -38.66 -0.48
CA LEU A 85 7.26 -39.75 -0.84
C LEU A 85 7.39 -40.89 0.19
N PRO A 86 6.28 -41.39 0.72
CA PRO A 86 6.32 -42.46 1.68
C PRO A 86 6.87 -43.74 1.02
N ALA A 87 7.86 -44.35 1.66
CA ALA A 87 8.52 -45.57 1.16
C ALA A 87 7.87 -46.86 1.68
N THR A 88 6.90 -46.78 2.59
CA THR A 88 6.24 -47.94 3.19
C THR A 88 4.78 -48.05 2.71
N ALA A 89 4.29 -49.30 2.56
CA ALA A 89 2.90 -49.53 2.15
C ALA A 89 1.88 -48.82 3.02
N ALA A 90 2.07 -48.79 4.35
CA ALA A 90 1.17 -48.08 5.27
C ALA A 90 1.23 -46.55 5.06
N GLY A 91 2.42 -45.97 4.77
CA GLY A 91 2.56 -44.55 4.45
C GLY A 91 1.92 -44.20 3.13
N ILE A 92 2.07 -45.03 2.10
CA ILE A 92 1.47 -44.87 0.78
C ILE A 92 -0.07 -44.95 0.88
N GLN A 93 -0.60 -45.92 1.62
CA GLN A 93 -2.03 -46.05 1.86
C GLN A 93 -2.61 -44.78 2.50
N LYS A 94 -1.94 -44.25 3.51
CA LYS A 94 -2.36 -43.04 4.22
C LYS A 94 -2.30 -41.81 3.31
N TYR A 95 -1.25 -41.70 2.49
CA TYR A 95 -1.07 -40.65 1.50
C TYR A 95 -2.17 -40.65 0.44
N LEU A 96 -2.41 -41.80 -0.19
CA LEU A 96 -3.46 -41.94 -1.21
C LEU A 96 -4.86 -41.74 -0.62
N GLY A 97 -5.09 -42.21 0.61
CA GLY A 97 -6.37 -42.09 1.31
C GLY A 97 -6.68 -40.76 1.94
N SER A 98 -5.74 -39.80 1.88
CA SER A 98 -5.86 -38.47 2.53
C SER A 98 -6.92 -37.54 1.89
N GLY A 99 -7.45 -37.90 0.71
CA GLY A 99 -8.36 -37.05 -0.07
C GLY A 99 -7.67 -36.08 -1.04
N LEU A 100 -6.36 -36.11 -1.11
CA LEU A 100 -5.54 -35.34 -2.04
C LEU A 100 -5.86 -35.63 -3.51
N ILE A 101 -6.07 -36.90 -3.82
CA ILE A 101 -6.34 -37.35 -5.18
C ILE A 101 -7.84 -37.57 -5.31
N LYS A 102 -8.50 -36.75 -6.11
CA LYS A 102 -9.93 -36.85 -6.36
C LYS A 102 -10.26 -38.23 -6.91
N GLY A 103 -11.11 -38.96 -6.20
CA GLY A 103 -11.51 -40.34 -6.56
C GLY A 103 -10.87 -41.44 -5.73
N ILE A 104 -9.87 -41.12 -4.89
CA ILE A 104 -9.27 -42.06 -3.94
C ILE A 104 -9.70 -41.68 -2.52
N GLY A 105 -10.50 -42.50 -1.88
CA GLY A 105 -10.77 -42.40 -0.43
C GLY A 105 -10.02 -43.47 0.34
N PRO A 106 -10.08 -43.49 1.69
CA PRO A 106 -9.32 -44.43 2.54
C PRO A 106 -9.49 -45.90 2.15
N VAL A 107 -10.73 -46.34 1.88
CA VAL A 107 -11.05 -47.71 1.49
C VAL A 107 -10.46 -48.07 0.11
N MET A 108 -10.48 -47.11 -0.83
CA MET A 108 -9.91 -47.34 -2.15
C MET A 108 -8.37 -47.37 -2.09
N ALA A 109 -7.76 -46.47 -1.32
CA ALA A 109 -6.31 -46.46 -1.07
C ALA A 109 -5.83 -47.81 -0.49
N GLU A 110 -6.60 -48.38 0.47
CA GLU A 110 -6.32 -49.70 1.05
C GLU A 110 -6.34 -50.80 -0.01
N ARG A 111 -7.36 -50.84 -0.88
CA ARG A 111 -7.46 -51.82 -1.97
C ARG A 111 -6.33 -51.68 -2.97
N MET A 112 -5.99 -50.46 -3.37
CA MET A 112 -4.91 -50.18 -4.31
C MET A 112 -3.55 -50.63 -3.77
N VAL A 113 -3.28 -50.33 -2.50
CA VAL A 113 -2.00 -50.73 -1.85
C VAL A 113 -2.00 -52.24 -1.57
N ALA A 114 -3.13 -52.87 -1.26
CA ALA A 114 -3.25 -54.31 -1.10
C ALA A 114 -2.95 -55.03 -2.43
N HIS A 115 -3.33 -54.50 -3.58
CA HIS A 115 -3.14 -55.08 -4.90
C HIS A 115 -1.73 -54.87 -5.46
N PHE A 116 -1.21 -53.63 -5.40
CA PHE A 116 0.05 -53.24 -6.03
C PHE A 116 1.21 -53.04 -5.04
N GLY A 117 0.96 -53.09 -3.75
CA GLY A 117 2.00 -52.84 -2.74
C GLY A 117 2.57 -51.45 -2.82
N VAL A 118 3.89 -51.36 -2.69
CA VAL A 118 4.68 -50.10 -2.79
C VAL A 118 4.78 -49.59 -4.24
N ASP A 119 4.53 -50.42 -5.23
CA ASP A 119 4.63 -50.07 -6.65
C ASP A 119 3.44 -49.29 -7.15
N ILE A 120 2.39 -49.13 -6.34
CA ILE A 120 1.18 -48.39 -6.72
C ILE A 120 1.47 -46.99 -7.21
N MET A 121 2.47 -46.30 -6.66
CA MET A 121 2.85 -44.96 -7.07
C MET A 121 3.37 -44.94 -8.51
N HIS A 122 4.18 -45.93 -8.88
CA HIS A 122 4.68 -46.13 -10.24
C HIS A 122 3.52 -46.50 -11.19
N VAL A 123 2.61 -47.37 -10.76
CA VAL A 123 1.45 -47.76 -11.56
C VAL A 123 0.54 -46.53 -11.87
N ILE A 124 0.32 -45.64 -10.90
CA ILE A 124 -0.48 -44.41 -11.14
C ILE A 124 0.25 -43.48 -12.13
N ASP A 125 1.59 -43.40 -12.04
CA ASP A 125 2.43 -42.48 -12.83
C ASP A 125 2.58 -42.97 -14.29
N ASP A 126 2.96 -44.20 -14.47
CA ASP A 126 3.46 -44.72 -15.76
C ASP A 126 2.47 -45.68 -16.43
N GLU A 127 1.65 -46.41 -15.65
CA GLU A 127 0.75 -47.44 -16.15
C GLU A 127 -0.71 -47.26 -15.60
N PRO A 128 -1.33 -46.04 -15.68
CA PRO A 128 -2.61 -45.78 -15.01
C PRO A 128 -3.75 -46.71 -15.46
N GLY A 129 -3.66 -47.27 -16.65
CA GLY A 129 -4.63 -48.25 -17.15
C GLY A 129 -4.75 -49.50 -16.27
N ARG A 130 -3.67 -49.89 -15.60
CA ARG A 130 -3.64 -51.07 -14.70
C ARG A 130 -4.44 -50.85 -13.42
N LEU A 131 -4.80 -49.62 -13.07
CA LEU A 131 -5.68 -49.34 -11.93
C LEU A 131 -7.04 -50.03 -12.07
N THR A 132 -7.45 -50.38 -13.28
CA THR A 132 -8.68 -51.17 -13.53
C THR A 132 -8.59 -52.60 -12.98
N GLU A 133 -7.39 -53.09 -12.65
CA GLU A 133 -7.21 -54.39 -11.99
C GLU A 133 -7.69 -54.38 -10.53
N VAL A 134 -7.89 -53.19 -9.94
CA VAL A 134 -8.40 -53.05 -8.56
C VAL A 134 -9.92 -53.05 -8.56
N ASP A 135 -10.49 -53.91 -7.75
CA ASP A 135 -11.93 -54.03 -7.64
C ASP A 135 -12.59 -52.71 -7.21
N GLY A 136 -13.55 -52.24 -8.03
CA GLY A 136 -14.26 -50.97 -7.83
C GLY A 136 -13.63 -49.77 -8.56
N LEU A 137 -12.57 -49.97 -9.37
CA LEU A 137 -12.01 -48.97 -10.27
C LEU A 137 -12.35 -49.26 -11.74
N GLY A 138 -13.42 -48.65 -12.21
CA GLY A 138 -13.76 -48.69 -13.65
C GLY A 138 -13.04 -47.63 -14.47
N PRO A 139 -13.06 -47.70 -15.82
CA PRO A 139 -12.29 -46.81 -16.72
C PRO A 139 -12.47 -45.31 -16.47
N LYS A 140 -13.71 -44.87 -16.16
CA LYS A 140 -13.98 -43.45 -15.86
C LYS A 140 -13.27 -42.96 -14.58
N ARG A 141 -13.26 -43.82 -13.55
CA ARG A 141 -12.64 -43.45 -12.26
C ARG A 141 -11.12 -43.49 -12.35
N THR A 142 -10.59 -44.45 -13.09
CA THR A 142 -9.17 -44.54 -13.44
C THR A 142 -8.68 -43.28 -14.16
N ALA A 143 -9.40 -42.84 -15.20
CA ALA A 143 -9.05 -41.61 -15.92
C ALA A 143 -9.11 -40.36 -15.02
N MET A 144 -10.09 -40.29 -14.11
CA MET A 144 -10.21 -39.21 -13.14
C MET A 144 -9.03 -39.18 -12.14
N ILE A 145 -8.63 -40.36 -11.65
CA ILE A 145 -7.49 -40.53 -10.73
C ILE A 145 -6.19 -40.14 -11.43
N ALA A 146 -5.96 -40.62 -12.64
CA ALA A 146 -4.77 -40.28 -13.44
C ALA A 146 -4.66 -38.77 -13.71
N ALA A 147 -5.78 -38.11 -14.06
CA ALA A 147 -5.80 -36.67 -14.26
C ALA A 147 -5.52 -35.89 -12.96
N ALA A 148 -6.12 -36.27 -11.84
CA ALA A 148 -5.89 -35.65 -10.54
C ALA A 148 -4.45 -35.85 -10.05
N TRP A 149 -3.87 -37.02 -10.33
CA TRP A 149 -2.48 -37.32 -10.02
C TRP A 149 -1.51 -36.47 -10.83
N ALA A 150 -1.72 -36.35 -12.16
CA ALA A 150 -0.92 -35.52 -13.04
C ALA A 150 -0.95 -34.04 -12.61
N GLU A 151 -2.12 -33.51 -12.23
CA GLU A 151 -2.26 -32.17 -11.69
C GLU A 151 -1.44 -31.97 -10.41
N GLN A 152 -1.50 -32.91 -9.47
CA GLN A 152 -0.72 -32.83 -8.22
C GLN A 152 0.79 -32.92 -8.47
N LYS A 153 1.23 -33.72 -9.45
CA LYS A 153 2.64 -33.83 -9.84
C LYS A 153 3.13 -32.52 -10.44
N ALA A 154 2.37 -31.91 -11.35
CA ALA A 154 2.69 -30.62 -11.94
C ALA A 154 2.85 -29.51 -10.87
N ILE A 155 1.93 -29.44 -9.90
CA ILE A 155 2.03 -28.52 -8.78
C ILE A 155 3.34 -28.74 -7.99
N LYS A 156 3.68 -29.97 -7.67
CA LYS A 156 4.91 -30.32 -6.94
C LYS A 156 6.17 -29.90 -7.71
N GLU A 157 6.21 -30.18 -9.00
CA GLU A 157 7.35 -29.80 -9.86
C GLU A 157 7.55 -28.27 -9.89
N VAL A 158 6.46 -27.51 -10.03
CA VAL A 158 6.49 -26.05 -9.97
C VAL A 158 7.00 -25.57 -8.60
N MET A 159 6.51 -26.15 -7.49
CA MET A 159 6.93 -25.79 -6.15
C MET A 159 8.40 -26.08 -5.89
N ILE A 160 8.89 -27.26 -6.33
CA ILE A 160 10.31 -27.63 -6.21
C ILE A 160 11.18 -26.68 -7.01
N PHE A 161 10.80 -26.36 -8.25
CA PHE A 161 11.52 -25.40 -9.09
C PHE A 161 11.60 -24.02 -8.41
N LEU A 162 10.46 -23.47 -7.96
CA LEU A 162 10.41 -22.17 -7.32
C LEU A 162 11.24 -22.09 -6.03
N GLN A 163 11.21 -23.15 -5.22
CA GLN A 163 12.07 -23.24 -4.04
C GLN A 163 13.55 -23.34 -4.41
N GLY A 164 13.87 -24.06 -5.48
CA GLY A 164 15.23 -24.19 -6.01
C GLY A 164 15.85 -22.85 -6.45
N VAL A 165 15.03 -21.91 -6.91
CA VAL A 165 15.46 -20.54 -7.27
C VAL A 165 15.32 -19.54 -6.11
N GLY A 166 15.19 -20.01 -4.86
CA GLY A 166 15.20 -19.18 -3.66
C GLY A 166 13.86 -18.53 -3.30
N VAL A 167 12.76 -18.92 -3.95
CA VAL A 167 11.42 -18.44 -3.62
C VAL A 167 10.92 -19.14 -2.36
N SER A 168 10.41 -18.37 -1.38
CA SER A 168 9.77 -18.93 -0.20
C SER A 168 8.49 -19.70 -0.57
N THR A 169 8.11 -20.69 0.23
CA THR A 169 6.92 -21.51 -0.01
C THR A 169 5.66 -20.66 -0.18
N SER A 170 5.49 -19.60 0.63
CA SER A 170 4.33 -18.72 0.57
C SER A 170 4.26 -17.92 -0.74
N LEU A 171 5.40 -17.46 -1.25
CA LEU A 171 5.47 -16.78 -2.54
C LEU A 171 5.28 -17.76 -3.70
N ALA A 172 5.84 -18.97 -3.61
CA ALA A 172 5.68 -20.01 -4.63
C ALA A 172 4.19 -20.37 -4.84
N VAL A 173 3.43 -20.49 -3.74
CA VAL A 173 1.98 -20.72 -3.83
C VAL A 173 1.25 -19.54 -4.51
N ARG A 174 1.63 -18.30 -4.22
CA ARG A 174 1.03 -17.12 -4.89
C ARG A 174 1.36 -17.08 -6.38
N ILE A 175 2.60 -17.38 -6.76
CA ILE A 175 3.03 -17.49 -8.15
C ILE A 175 2.19 -18.57 -8.85
N TYR A 176 2.07 -19.75 -8.24
CA TYR A 176 1.27 -20.83 -8.81
C TYR A 176 -0.22 -20.47 -8.93
N LYS A 177 -0.81 -19.84 -7.92
CA LYS A 177 -2.20 -19.35 -7.99
C LYS A 177 -2.43 -18.35 -9.11
N LYS A 178 -1.43 -17.53 -9.43
CA LYS A 178 -1.53 -16.53 -10.50
C LYS A 178 -1.34 -17.11 -11.89
N TYR A 179 -0.39 -18.02 -12.07
CA TYR A 179 0.04 -18.48 -13.39
C TYR A 179 -0.25 -19.97 -13.67
N GLY A 180 -0.61 -20.76 -12.65
CA GLY A 180 -0.81 -22.21 -12.82
C GLY A 180 0.44 -22.90 -13.39
N ASP A 181 0.24 -23.71 -14.42
CA ASP A 181 1.30 -24.44 -15.11
C ASP A 181 2.28 -23.53 -15.88
N ALA A 182 1.89 -22.28 -16.18
CA ALA A 182 2.77 -21.30 -16.78
C ALA A 182 3.78 -20.70 -15.79
N SER A 183 3.74 -21.07 -14.51
CA SER A 183 4.63 -20.51 -13.47
C SER A 183 6.11 -20.67 -13.81
N VAL A 184 6.55 -21.87 -14.23
CA VAL A 184 7.94 -22.15 -14.57
C VAL A 184 8.40 -21.38 -15.82
N PRO A 185 7.67 -21.41 -16.94
CA PRO A 185 7.96 -20.58 -18.11
C PRO A 185 8.08 -19.08 -17.76
N VAL A 186 7.12 -18.52 -17.05
CA VAL A 186 7.11 -17.08 -16.68
C VAL A 186 8.33 -16.74 -15.81
N VAL A 187 8.61 -17.54 -14.79
CA VAL A 187 9.75 -17.29 -13.90
C VAL A 187 11.08 -17.38 -14.65
N ARG A 188 11.20 -18.23 -15.66
CA ARG A 188 12.42 -18.37 -16.47
C ARG A 188 12.60 -17.26 -17.50
N SER A 189 11.51 -16.86 -18.18
CA SER A 189 11.60 -15.92 -19.31
C SER A 189 11.33 -14.46 -18.88
N GLU A 190 10.47 -14.25 -17.90
CA GLU A 190 9.98 -12.91 -17.50
C GLU A 190 9.96 -12.74 -15.97
N PRO A 191 11.05 -12.98 -15.23
CA PRO A 191 11.03 -13.00 -13.76
C PRO A 191 10.61 -11.65 -13.15
N TYR A 192 10.87 -10.53 -13.81
CA TYR A 192 10.49 -9.20 -13.34
C TYR A 192 8.99 -8.93 -13.40
N ARG A 193 8.26 -9.68 -14.25
CA ARG A 193 6.80 -9.64 -14.29
C ARG A 193 6.16 -10.05 -12.95
N LEU A 194 6.85 -10.88 -12.18
CA LEU A 194 6.41 -11.27 -10.84
C LEU A 194 6.20 -10.07 -9.92
N ALA A 195 7.02 -9.02 -10.06
CA ALA A 195 6.91 -7.82 -9.24
C ALA A 195 5.63 -7.01 -9.54
N ALA A 196 5.12 -7.08 -10.77
CA ALA A 196 3.87 -6.43 -11.16
C ALA A 196 2.63 -7.27 -10.83
N ASP A 197 2.73 -8.60 -11.01
CA ASP A 197 1.56 -9.49 -11.03
C ASP A 197 1.29 -10.20 -9.70
N VAL A 198 2.31 -10.32 -8.81
CA VAL A 198 2.21 -11.12 -7.58
C VAL A 198 2.45 -10.27 -6.34
N TRP A 199 1.40 -10.02 -5.61
CA TRP A 199 1.50 -9.24 -4.37
C TRP A 199 2.52 -9.82 -3.39
N GLY A 200 3.40 -8.94 -2.86
CA GLY A 200 4.49 -9.30 -1.94
C GLY A 200 5.79 -9.72 -2.63
N ILE A 201 5.86 -9.65 -3.97
CA ILE A 201 7.12 -9.73 -4.72
C ILE A 201 7.46 -8.33 -5.22
N GLY A 202 8.49 -7.72 -4.64
CA GLY A 202 9.07 -6.48 -5.16
C GLY A 202 10.24 -6.75 -6.11
N PHE A 203 10.79 -5.68 -6.70
CA PHE A 203 11.93 -5.76 -7.62
C PHE A 203 13.11 -6.57 -7.05
N LYS A 204 13.52 -6.33 -5.80
CA LYS A 204 14.66 -7.03 -5.16
C LYS A 204 14.46 -8.55 -5.11
N THR A 205 13.25 -9.00 -4.83
CA THR A 205 12.93 -10.43 -4.82
C THR A 205 12.92 -11.00 -6.24
N ALA A 206 12.33 -10.27 -7.18
CA ALA A 206 12.32 -10.64 -8.59
C ALA A 206 13.74 -10.68 -9.19
N ASP A 207 14.62 -9.76 -8.81
CA ASP A 207 16.02 -9.70 -9.22
C ASP A 207 16.84 -10.88 -8.67
N THR A 208 16.58 -11.29 -7.41
CA THR A 208 17.16 -12.51 -6.82
C THR A 208 16.73 -13.75 -7.61
N ILE A 209 15.47 -13.87 -7.96
CA ILE A 209 14.93 -14.98 -8.76
C ILE A 209 15.55 -14.95 -10.16
N ALA A 210 15.61 -13.78 -10.81
CA ALA A 210 16.19 -13.57 -12.12
C ALA A 210 17.66 -14.05 -12.17
N ALA A 211 18.45 -13.67 -11.16
CA ALA A 211 19.83 -14.12 -11.04
C ALA A 211 19.92 -15.65 -10.88
N ALA A 212 19.02 -16.26 -10.11
CA ALA A 212 18.99 -17.71 -9.89
C ALA A 212 18.59 -18.49 -11.15
N VAL A 213 17.78 -17.91 -12.05
CA VAL A 213 17.44 -18.51 -13.35
C VAL A 213 18.43 -18.17 -14.47
N GLY A 214 19.51 -17.41 -14.16
CA GLY A 214 20.61 -17.14 -15.07
C GLY A 214 20.46 -15.87 -15.92
N ILE A 215 19.58 -14.94 -15.55
CA ILE A 215 19.51 -13.61 -16.19
C ILE A 215 20.79 -12.84 -15.89
N ALA A 216 21.42 -12.30 -16.94
CA ALA A 216 22.66 -11.54 -16.81
C ALA A 216 22.43 -10.21 -16.08
N ARG A 217 23.44 -9.73 -15.33
CA ARG A 217 23.35 -8.48 -14.56
C ARG A 217 23.15 -7.24 -15.42
N ASP A 218 23.61 -7.28 -16.64
CA ASP A 218 23.54 -6.21 -17.65
C ASP A 218 22.42 -6.44 -18.68
N SER A 219 21.51 -7.40 -18.43
CA SER A 219 20.43 -7.66 -19.38
C SER A 219 19.48 -6.45 -19.48
N PRO A 220 19.02 -6.13 -20.71
CA PRO A 220 18.06 -5.05 -20.93
C PRO A 220 16.78 -5.18 -20.10
N GLU A 221 16.28 -6.41 -19.92
CA GLU A 221 15.08 -6.70 -19.14
C GLU A 221 15.27 -6.31 -17.66
N ARG A 222 16.42 -6.65 -17.09
CA ARG A 222 16.80 -6.25 -15.72
C ARG A 222 16.87 -4.73 -15.59
N ILE A 223 17.53 -4.08 -16.55
CA ILE A 223 17.71 -2.62 -16.52
C ILE A 223 16.37 -1.90 -16.64
N LYS A 224 15.48 -2.34 -17.53
CA LYS A 224 14.12 -1.77 -17.67
C LYS A 224 13.29 -1.94 -16.38
N ALA A 225 13.33 -3.12 -15.77
CA ALA A 225 12.66 -3.36 -14.50
C ALA A 225 13.27 -2.51 -13.37
N GLY A 226 14.58 -2.32 -13.36
CA GLY A 226 15.29 -1.44 -12.43
C GLY A 226 14.95 0.03 -12.60
N LEU A 227 14.78 0.51 -13.83
CA LEU A 227 14.30 1.88 -14.12
C LEU A 227 12.88 2.10 -13.55
N ALA A 228 11.98 1.16 -13.78
CA ALA A 228 10.62 1.24 -13.23
C ALA A 228 10.63 1.18 -11.69
N TYR A 229 11.49 0.35 -11.11
CA TYR A 229 11.68 0.28 -9.66
C TYR A 229 12.23 1.59 -9.08
N THR A 230 13.23 2.20 -9.71
CA THR A 230 13.80 3.49 -9.28
C THR A 230 12.74 4.59 -9.27
N LEU A 231 11.86 4.62 -10.28
CA LEU A 231 10.71 5.53 -10.31
C LEU A 231 9.68 5.22 -9.22
N SER A 232 9.49 3.95 -8.88
CA SER A 232 8.58 3.56 -7.79
C SER A 232 9.13 3.97 -6.41
N GLU A 233 10.42 3.78 -6.16
CA GLU A 233 11.08 4.28 -4.94
C GLU A 233 10.99 5.81 -4.84
N ALA A 234 11.22 6.51 -5.96
CA ALA A 234 11.05 7.96 -5.99
C ALA A 234 9.60 8.40 -5.71
N ALA A 235 8.61 7.60 -6.11
CA ALA A 235 7.21 7.88 -5.79
C ALA A 235 6.90 7.67 -4.29
N ASP A 236 7.54 6.70 -3.65
CA ASP A 236 7.46 6.51 -2.19
C ASP A 236 8.13 7.68 -1.44
N ASP A 237 9.14 8.33 -2.06
CA ASP A 237 9.75 9.58 -1.57
C ASP A 237 8.95 10.85 -1.93
N GLY A 238 7.76 10.71 -2.54
CA GLY A 238 6.83 11.80 -2.85
C GLY A 238 6.93 12.37 -4.27
N HIS A 239 7.81 11.85 -5.13
CA HIS A 239 8.04 12.35 -6.48
C HIS A 239 7.12 11.72 -7.53
N CYS A 240 6.40 12.52 -8.32
CA CYS A 240 5.62 12.00 -9.45
C CYS A 240 6.50 11.58 -10.63
N TYR A 241 7.68 12.16 -10.77
CA TYR A 241 8.65 11.90 -11.84
C TYR A 241 10.09 12.11 -11.36
N LEU A 242 11.02 11.62 -12.15
CA LEU A 242 12.43 12.00 -12.05
C LEU A 242 12.93 12.63 -13.35
N PRO A 243 13.85 13.62 -13.29
CA PRO A 243 14.61 14.05 -14.47
C PRO A 243 15.38 12.87 -15.06
N ALA A 244 15.37 12.71 -16.38
CA ALA A 244 16.02 11.57 -17.03
C ALA A 244 17.50 11.37 -16.64
N PRO A 245 18.34 12.43 -16.52
CA PRO A 245 19.71 12.25 -16.06
C PRO A 245 19.81 11.68 -14.64
N ASN A 246 18.92 12.11 -13.73
CA ASN A 246 18.89 11.62 -12.34
C ASN A 246 18.43 10.17 -12.31
N LEU A 247 17.34 9.85 -13.03
CA LEU A 247 16.84 8.47 -13.12
C LEU A 247 17.92 7.51 -13.65
N ILE A 248 18.65 7.89 -14.69
CA ILE A 248 19.73 7.07 -15.26
C ILE A 248 20.85 6.87 -14.22
N ALA A 249 21.25 7.92 -13.52
CA ALA A 249 22.31 7.84 -12.51
C ALA A 249 21.89 6.96 -11.30
N ASP A 250 20.67 7.15 -10.80
CA ASP A 250 20.16 6.41 -9.64
C ASP A 250 19.92 4.94 -10.00
N ALA A 251 19.34 4.65 -11.16
CA ALA A 251 19.16 3.28 -11.64
C ALA A 251 20.50 2.57 -11.87
N ALA A 252 21.50 3.23 -12.47
CA ALA A 252 22.84 2.70 -12.65
C ALA A 252 23.47 2.31 -11.30
N LYS A 253 23.31 3.15 -10.28
CA LYS A 253 23.80 2.91 -8.91
C LYS A 253 23.08 1.74 -8.24
N ILE A 254 21.75 1.70 -8.33
CA ILE A 254 20.91 0.63 -7.72
C ILE A 254 21.23 -0.73 -8.36
N LEU A 255 21.40 -0.77 -9.67
CA LEU A 255 21.64 -1.98 -10.45
C LEU A 255 23.10 -2.42 -10.49
N ASP A 256 24.03 -1.55 -10.07
CA ASP A 256 25.47 -1.73 -10.18
C ASP A 256 25.89 -2.01 -11.65
N VAL A 257 25.45 -1.13 -12.56
CA VAL A 257 25.77 -1.19 -14.00
C VAL A 257 26.22 0.18 -14.52
N PRO A 258 27.01 0.23 -15.61
CA PRO A 258 27.39 1.51 -16.25
C PRO A 258 26.15 2.27 -16.75
N ALA A 259 26.11 3.59 -16.52
CA ALA A 259 25.01 4.47 -16.99
C ALA A 259 24.82 4.42 -18.53
N ALA A 260 25.88 4.12 -19.27
CA ALA A 260 25.82 3.96 -20.74
C ALA A 260 24.91 2.80 -21.19
N LEU A 261 24.70 1.78 -20.36
CA LEU A 261 23.76 0.69 -20.62
C LEU A 261 22.33 1.06 -20.24
N VAL A 262 22.14 1.99 -19.31
CA VAL A 262 20.81 2.37 -18.79
C VAL A 262 20.08 3.30 -19.77
N ALA A 263 20.77 4.23 -20.37
CA ALA A 263 20.15 5.23 -21.26
C ALA A 263 19.41 4.62 -22.46
N PRO A 264 19.99 3.66 -23.24
CA PRO A 264 19.25 2.98 -24.31
C PRO A 264 18.03 2.21 -23.83
N CYS A 265 18.13 1.54 -22.66
CA CYS A 265 17.00 0.81 -22.07
C CYS A 265 15.85 1.74 -21.65
N LEU A 266 16.16 2.97 -21.23
CA LEU A 266 15.16 3.99 -20.96
C LEU A 266 14.44 4.42 -22.25
N ASP A 267 15.15 4.54 -23.38
CA ASP A 267 14.55 4.83 -24.68
C ASP A 267 13.60 3.73 -25.14
N GLU A 268 14.03 2.48 -25.01
CA GLU A 268 13.20 1.32 -25.32
C GLU A 268 11.98 1.20 -24.41
N LEU A 269 12.14 1.46 -23.10
CA LEU A 269 11.05 1.42 -22.12
C LEU A 269 10.00 2.51 -22.43
N ALA A 270 10.44 3.70 -22.87
CA ALA A 270 9.55 4.78 -23.29
C ALA A 270 8.84 4.43 -24.61
N ALA A 271 9.51 3.81 -25.59
CA ALA A 271 8.92 3.34 -26.83
C ALA A 271 7.86 2.25 -26.61
N ALA A 272 8.03 1.43 -25.57
CA ALA A 272 7.08 0.40 -25.14
C ALA A 272 5.99 0.93 -24.18
N GLU A 273 5.88 2.25 -24.00
CA GLU A 273 4.92 2.91 -23.10
C GLU A 273 5.02 2.47 -21.62
N GLY A 274 6.13 1.84 -21.23
CA GLY A 274 6.40 1.47 -19.84
C GLY A 274 6.69 2.68 -18.94
N VAL A 275 7.15 3.79 -19.54
CA VAL A 275 7.28 5.11 -18.91
C VAL A 275 6.81 6.20 -19.87
N VAL A 276 6.43 7.35 -19.31
CA VAL A 276 6.06 8.54 -20.09
C VAL A 276 7.13 9.61 -19.93
N ARG A 277 7.53 10.23 -21.04
CA ARG A 277 8.45 11.37 -21.04
C ARG A 277 7.72 12.65 -21.39
N GLU A 278 7.97 13.69 -20.61
CA GLU A 278 7.48 15.04 -20.87
C GLU A 278 8.60 16.05 -20.70
N ALA A 279 8.66 17.06 -21.56
CA ALA A 279 9.62 18.14 -21.42
C ALA A 279 9.12 19.14 -20.39
N VAL A 280 9.85 19.31 -19.29
CA VAL A 280 9.52 20.27 -18.23
C VAL A 280 10.60 21.36 -18.14
N PRO A 281 10.25 22.60 -17.77
CA PRO A 281 11.24 23.64 -17.54
C PRO A 281 12.19 23.23 -16.41
N ALA A 282 13.49 23.47 -16.56
CA ALA A 282 14.47 23.18 -15.52
C ALA A 282 14.18 23.94 -14.21
N SER A 283 13.48 25.08 -14.29
CA SER A 283 13.00 25.82 -13.12
C SER A 283 11.95 25.07 -12.31
N ALA A 284 11.23 24.11 -12.90
CA ALA A 284 10.31 23.25 -12.17
C ALA A 284 11.04 22.22 -11.27
N LEU A 285 12.34 22.05 -11.46
CA LEU A 285 13.20 21.15 -10.68
C LEU A 285 13.84 21.83 -9.47
N ALA A 286 13.77 23.17 -9.39
CA ALA A 286 14.26 23.94 -8.26
C ALA A 286 13.16 24.11 -7.22
N ALA A 287 13.52 24.03 -5.92
CA ALA A 287 12.59 24.39 -4.84
C ALA A 287 12.00 25.80 -5.09
N PRO A 288 10.74 26.09 -4.68
CA PRO A 288 10.01 27.30 -5.03
C PRO A 288 10.57 28.53 -4.34
N ALA A 289 11.74 29.02 -4.77
CA ALA A 289 12.45 30.09 -4.12
C ALA A 289 12.71 31.35 -4.96
N GLN A 290 12.23 31.46 -6.21
CA GLN A 290 12.27 32.77 -6.92
C GLN A 290 11.35 32.78 -8.15
N PRO A 291 10.66 33.91 -8.45
CA PRO A 291 9.95 34.07 -9.72
C PRO A 291 10.94 34.03 -10.88
N ALA A 292 10.81 33.06 -11.76
CA ALA A 292 11.65 32.89 -12.92
C ALA A 292 11.57 34.12 -13.83
N SER A 293 12.72 34.73 -14.14
CA SER A 293 12.85 35.71 -15.22
C SER A 293 12.41 35.08 -16.55
N ALA A 294 11.73 35.84 -17.40
CA ALA A 294 11.06 35.45 -18.65
C ALA A 294 11.98 34.95 -19.78
N GLN A 295 13.17 34.43 -19.49
CA GLN A 295 14.00 33.73 -20.46
C GLN A 295 13.61 32.24 -20.42
N ALA A 296 13.38 31.64 -21.59
CA ALA A 296 13.03 30.23 -21.73
C ALA A 296 14.07 29.36 -20.99
N ALA A 297 13.69 28.86 -19.82
CA ALA A 297 14.54 27.95 -19.07
C ALA A 297 14.80 26.69 -19.90
N PRO A 298 16.02 26.12 -19.87
CA PRO A 298 16.32 24.89 -20.57
C PRO A 298 15.31 23.82 -20.14
N GLN A 299 14.80 23.07 -21.11
CA GLN A 299 13.87 21.98 -20.85
C GLN A 299 14.64 20.70 -20.50
N VAL A 300 14.15 19.98 -19.52
CA VAL A 300 14.69 18.69 -19.08
C VAL A 300 13.60 17.63 -19.26
N PRO A 301 13.91 16.45 -19.83
CA PRO A 301 12.93 15.38 -19.92
C PRO A 301 12.62 14.84 -18.52
N ALA A 302 11.37 15.00 -18.08
CA ALA A 302 10.81 14.35 -16.91
C ALA A 302 10.30 12.95 -17.31
N VAL A 303 10.59 11.95 -16.50
CA VAL A 303 10.20 10.57 -16.72
C VAL A 303 9.26 10.13 -15.62
N TYR A 304 8.08 9.68 -16.02
CA TYR A 304 6.99 9.25 -15.14
C TYR A 304 6.71 7.76 -15.28
N LEU A 305 6.26 7.14 -14.19
CA LEU A 305 5.41 5.96 -14.33
C LEU A 305 4.03 6.39 -14.88
N PRO A 306 3.42 5.63 -15.83
CA PRO A 306 2.18 6.02 -16.48
C PRO A 306 1.03 6.41 -15.54
N PRO A 307 0.80 5.73 -14.39
CA PRO A 307 -0.27 6.10 -13.46
C PRO A 307 -0.15 7.51 -12.89
N PHE A 308 1.06 7.97 -12.57
CA PHE A 308 1.28 9.31 -12.03
C PHE A 308 1.11 10.40 -13.09
N TYR A 309 1.64 10.18 -14.29
CA TYR A 309 1.43 11.08 -15.42
C TYR A 309 -0.04 11.26 -15.76
N GLN A 310 -0.77 10.13 -15.85
CA GLN A 310 -2.20 10.15 -16.14
C GLN A 310 -3.01 10.83 -15.03
N ALA A 311 -2.66 10.57 -13.76
CA ALA A 311 -3.34 11.17 -12.62
C ALA A 311 -3.15 12.68 -12.59
N GLU A 312 -1.92 13.17 -12.77
CA GLU A 312 -1.60 14.60 -12.75
C GLU A 312 -2.33 15.36 -13.86
N ARG A 313 -2.23 14.89 -15.11
CA ARG A 313 -2.94 15.48 -16.24
C ARG A 313 -4.46 15.45 -16.08
N SER A 314 -4.98 14.32 -15.66
CA SER A 314 -6.42 14.12 -15.48
C SER A 314 -6.97 14.99 -14.34
N LEU A 315 -6.21 15.14 -13.25
CA LEU A 315 -6.55 16.03 -12.14
C LEU A 315 -6.63 17.48 -12.62
N ALA A 316 -5.60 17.97 -13.32
CA ALA A 316 -5.58 19.33 -13.86
C ALA A 316 -6.76 19.59 -14.78
N GLN A 317 -7.04 18.68 -15.71
CA GLN A 317 -8.19 18.78 -16.62
C GLN A 317 -9.53 18.76 -15.88
N ALA A 318 -9.68 17.92 -14.85
CA ALA A 318 -10.90 17.84 -14.07
C ALA A 318 -11.15 19.11 -13.25
N LEU A 319 -10.11 19.69 -12.63
CA LEU A 319 -10.22 20.97 -11.90
C LEU A 319 -10.59 22.13 -12.82
N LEU A 320 -9.94 22.25 -13.97
CA LEU A 320 -10.25 23.28 -14.97
C LEU A 320 -11.68 23.13 -15.50
N ARG A 321 -12.12 21.90 -15.77
CA ARG A 321 -13.50 21.61 -16.19
C ARG A 321 -14.53 21.99 -15.12
N LEU A 322 -14.27 21.67 -13.85
CA LEU A 322 -15.14 22.06 -12.74
C LEU A 322 -15.19 23.58 -12.61
N HIS A 323 -14.04 24.25 -12.65
CA HIS A 323 -13.93 25.70 -12.55
C HIS A 323 -14.69 26.41 -13.66
N ALA A 324 -14.62 25.93 -14.90
CA ALA A 324 -15.28 26.48 -16.08
C ALA A 324 -16.75 26.03 -16.27
N ALA A 325 -17.30 25.18 -15.39
CA ALA A 325 -18.63 24.62 -15.54
C ALA A 325 -19.70 25.73 -15.54
N ARG A 326 -20.65 25.69 -16.49
CA ARG A 326 -21.75 26.66 -16.59
C ARG A 326 -22.81 26.45 -15.51
N ALA A 327 -23.08 25.19 -15.18
CA ALA A 327 -24.03 24.87 -14.09
C ALA A 327 -23.48 25.36 -12.74
N ASP A 328 -24.36 25.77 -11.86
CA ASP A 328 -24.02 26.24 -10.52
C ASP A 328 -25.07 25.77 -9.51
N ARG A 329 -24.71 24.85 -8.65
CA ARG A 329 -25.60 24.29 -7.61
C ARG A 329 -25.75 25.22 -6.41
N LEU A 330 -24.86 26.19 -6.26
CA LEU A 330 -24.93 27.24 -5.22
C LEU A 330 -25.29 28.60 -5.79
N SER A 331 -25.98 28.65 -6.92
CA SER A 331 -26.45 29.88 -7.58
C SER A 331 -27.23 30.84 -6.66
N ALA A 332 -27.83 30.33 -5.57
CA ALA A 332 -28.48 31.14 -4.54
C ALA A 332 -27.52 32.15 -3.85
N PHE A 333 -26.19 31.95 -3.98
CA PHE A 333 -25.20 32.89 -3.43
C PHE A 333 -24.76 33.97 -4.40
N ALA A 334 -25.11 33.90 -5.68
CA ALA A 334 -24.73 34.88 -6.69
C ALA A 334 -25.32 36.29 -6.40
N ALA A 335 -26.51 36.34 -5.79
CA ALA A 335 -27.22 37.59 -5.48
C ALA A 335 -27.39 37.83 -3.96
N VAL A 336 -26.52 37.25 -3.13
CA VAL A 336 -26.59 37.41 -1.67
C VAL A 336 -26.07 38.78 -1.26
N ASP A 337 -26.83 39.45 -0.41
CA ASP A 337 -26.35 40.63 0.37
C ASP A 337 -25.35 40.10 1.44
N TRP A 338 -24.08 40.24 1.14
CA TRP A 338 -23.01 39.68 1.99
C TRP A 338 -22.94 40.36 3.36
N ASP A 339 -23.28 41.62 3.48
CA ASP A 339 -23.25 42.31 4.77
C ASP A 339 -24.35 41.77 5.70
N LYS A 340 -25.52 41.50 5.17
CA LYS A 340 -26.59 40.84 5.92
C LYS A 340 -26.28 39.40 6.25
N ALA A 341 -25.69 38.65 5.30
CA ALA A 341 -25.32 37.26 5.49
C ALA A 341 -24.21 37.11 6.57
N LEU A 342 -23.16 37.92 6.50
CA LEU A 342 -22.09 37.93 7.49
C LEU A 342 -22.57 38.45 8.86
N GLY A 343 -23.48 39.44 8.89
CA GLY A 343 -24.13 39.91 10.12
C GLY A 343 -25.01 38.83 10.76
N TRP A 344 -25.72 38.03 9.95
CA TRP A 344 -26.48 36.87 10.44
C TRP A 344 -25.55 35.81 11.01
N LEU A 345 -24.47 35.50 10.29
CA LEU A 345 -23.47 34.51 10.71
C LEU A 345 -22.81 34.91 12.04
N SER A 346 -22.45 36.20 12.20
CA SER A 346 -21.85 36.72 13.44
C SER A 346 -22.77 36.54 14.64
N ARG A 347 -24.06 36.82 14.47
CA ARG A 347 -25.05 36.60 15.55
C ARG A 347 -25.20 35.13 15.90
N ARG A 348 -25.12 34.24 14.90
CA ARG A 348 -25.27 32.80 15.08
C ARG A 348 -24.05 32.15 15.72
N THR A 349 -22.86 32.58 15.35
CA THR A 349 -21.57 31.98 15.82
C THR A 349 -21.02 32.69 17.05
N GLY A 350 -21.56 33.88 17.41
CA GLY A 350 -21.03 34.70 18.48
C GLY A 350 -19.68 35.36 18.19
N SER A 351 -19.23 35.34 16.95
CA SER A 351 -17.88 35.82 16.55
C SER A 351 -17.94 36.50 15.18
N GLN A 352 -17.13 37.53 14.99
CA GLN A 352 -16.97 38.20 13.71
C GLN A 352 -15.82 37.61 12.92
N LEU A 353 -16.03 37.46 11.62
CA LEU A 353 -14.95 37.07 10.68
C LEU A 353 -13.97 38.23 10.47
N ALA A 354 -12.68 37.91 10.42
CA ALA A 354 -11.70 38.86 9.88
C ALA A 354 -11.93 39.06 8.38
N PRO A 355 -11.46 40.18 7.79
CA PRO A 355 -11.68 40.46 6.36
C PRO A 355 -11.28 39.31 5.45
N GLU A 356 -10.07 38.73 5.61
CA GLU A 356 -9.57 37.59 4.86
C GLU A 356 -10.47 36.33 5.01
N GLN A 357 -11.03 36.12 6.19
CA GLN A 357 -11.96 35.00 6.44
C GLN A 357 -13.31 35.25 5.76
N ALA A 358 -13.80 36.49 5.78
CA ALA A 358 -15.04 36.87 5.07
C ALA A 358 -14.87 36.68 3.55
N ASP A 359 -13.74 37.07 3.00
CA ASP A 359 -13.39 36.85 1.59
C ASP A 359 -13.32 35.36 1.24
N ALA A 360 -12.72 34.54 2.12
CA ALA A 360 -12.68 33.09 1.94
C ALA A 360 -14.08 32.46 1.94
N VAL A 361 -14.99 32.94 2.82
CA VAL A 361 -16.37 32.46 2.86
C VAL A 361 -17.12 32.87 1.58
N ARG A 362 -16.95 34.10 1.10
CA ARG A 362 -17.53 34.55 -0.17
C ARG A 362 -17.00 33.69 -1.33
N LEU A 363 -15.67 33.53 -1.42
CA LEU A 363 -15.02 32.77 -2.47
C LEU A 363 -15.52 31.33 -2.53
N ALA A 364 -15.57 30.62 -1.40
CA ALA A 364 -16.02 29.24 -1.32
C ALA A 364 -17.48 29.05 -1.81
N LEU A 365 -18.35 30.05 -1.58
CA LEU A 365 -19.76 29.96 -1.92
C LEU A 365 -20.12 30.56 -3.29
N THR A 366 -19.17 31.26 -3.94
CA THR A 366 -19.39 31.87 -5.28
C THR A 366 -18.49 31.28 -6.36
N SER A 367 -17.42 30.57 -6.01
CA SER A 367 -16.50 29.95 -6.96
C SER A 367 -16.62 28.44 -6.94
N LYS A 368 -16.71 27.80 -8.11
CA LYS A 368 -16.88 26.35 -8.21
C LYS A 368 -15.66 25.55 -7.73
N VAL A 369 -14.48 26.12 -7.82
CA VAL A 369 -13.27 25.58 -7.20
C VAL A 369 -12.56 26.73 -6.49
N ALA A 370 -12.23 26.53 -5.23
CA ALA A 370 -11.53 27.52 -4.43
C ALA A 370 -10.51 26.84 -3.49
N VAL A 371 -9.42 27.52 -3.22
CA VAL A 371 -8.38 27.09 -2.28
C VAL A 371 -8.32 28.04 -1.10
N LEU A 372 -8.38 27.49 0.12
CA LEU A 372 -8.18 28.20 1.37
C LEU A 372 -6.89 27.69 2.04
N THR A 373 -5.89 28.54 2.14
CA THR A 373 -4.62 28.19 2.79
C THR A 373 -4.27 29.15 3.93
N GLY A 374 -3.38 28.74 4.81
CA GLY A 374 -2.88 29.55 5.91
C GLY A 374 -2.24 28.69 6.99
N GLY A 375 -1.33 29.26 7.75
CA GLY A 375 -0.59 28.58 8.82
C GLY A 375 -1.45 28.18 10.02
N PRO A 376 -0.83 27.57 11.03
CA PRO A 376 -1.50 27.22 12.28
C PRO A 376 -1.99 28.49 12.99
N GLY A 377 -3.19 28.41 13.59
CA GLY A 377 -3.78 29.54 14.34
C GLY A 377 -4.41 30.67 13.50
N CYS A 378 -4.43 30.56 12.15
CA CYS A 378 -5.04 31.58 11.28
C CYS A 378 -6.58 31.42 11.13
N GLY A 379 -7.19 30.43 11.77
CA GLY A 379 -8.64 30.29 11.82
C GLY A 379 -9.29 29.61 10.61
N LYS A 380 -8.55 28.76 9.88
CA LYS A 380 -9.09 27.92 8.77
C LYS A 380 -10.37 27.18 9.15
N SER A 381 -10.35 26.46 10.28
CA SER A 381 -11.48 25.65 10.73
C SER A 381 -12.71 26.50 11.08
N PHE A 382 -12.53 27.71 11.62
CA PHE A 382 -13.62 28.65 11.87
C PHE A 382 -14.22 29.17 10.55
N THR A 383 -13.38 29.43 9.56
CA THR A 383 -13.81 29.82 8.20
C THR A 383 -14.61 28.69 7.55
N VAL A 384 -14.14 27.44 7.61
CA VAL A 384 -14.87 26.26 7.10
C VAL A 384 -16.23 26.11 7.78
N ARG A 385 -16.28 26.20 9.11
CA ARG A 385 -17.55 26.18 9.85
C ARG A 385 -18.50 27.26 9.34
N SER A 386 -18.01 28.47 9.08
CA SER A 386 -18.78 29.60 8.58
C SER A 386 -19.37 29.35 7.18
N VAL A 387 -18.56 28.73 6.29
CA VAL A 387 -19.02 28.28 4.96
C VAL A 387 -20.14 27.24 5.09
N VAL A 388 -19.95 26.23 5.96
CA VAL A 388 -20.92 25.16 6.20
C VAL A 388 -22.26 25.74 6.76
N GLU A 389 -22.19 26.64 7.71
CA GLU A 389 -23.39 27.27 8.31
C GLU A 389 -24.20 28.07 7.28
N LEU A 390 -23.53 28.84 6.41
CA LEU A 390 -24.22 29.60 5.35
C LEU A 390 -24.79 28.68 4.26
N ALA A 391 -24.03 27.67 3.82
CA ALA A 391 -24.49 26.71 2.84
C ALA A 391 -25.72 25.93 3.36
N ARG A 392 -25.66 25.49 4.62
CA ARG A 392 -26.76 24.80 5.30
C ARG A 392 -28.00 25.67 5.43
N ALA A 393 -27.84 26.97 5.73
CA ALA A 393 -28.95 27.91 5.81
C ALA A 393 -29.68 28.09 4.47
N LYS A 394 -29.04 27.79 3.34
CA LYS A 394 -29.63 27.78 2.00
C LYS A 394 -30.09 26.40 1.54
N GLY A 395 -30.01 25.37 2.40
CA GLY A 395 -30.44 24.02 2.09
C GLY A 395 -29.50 23.23 1.17
N ALA A 396 -28.24 23.65 1.06
CA ALA A 396 -27.24 22.95 0.24
C ALA A 396 -26.89 21.56 0.82
N ARG A 397 -26.68 20.58 -0.04
CA ARG A 397 -26.13 19.26 0.31
C ARG A 397 -24.61 19.38 0.43
N ILE A 398 -24.13 19.18 1.65
CA ILE A 398 -22.73 19.40 2.00
C ILE A 398 -22.05 18.07 2.26
N VAL A 399 -20.87 17.87 1.69
CA VAL A 399 -19.98 16.75 1.97
C VAL A 399 -18.67 17.29 2.52
N LEU A 400 -18.28 16.80 3.70
CA LEU A 400 -16.99 17.12 4.32
C LEU A 400 -16.07 15.91 4.27
N ALA A 401 -14.85 16.13 3.86
CA ALA A 401 -13.85 15.07 3.75
C ALA A 401 -12.47 15.51 4.26
N ALA A 402 -11.67 14.54 4.67
CA ALA A 402 -10.25 14.72 5.00
C ALA A 402 -9.44 13.47 4.65
N PRO A 403 -8.11 13.55 4.47
CA PRO A 403 -7.29 12.38 4.13
C PRO A 403 -7.22 11.34 5.25
N THR A 404 -7.29 11.75 6.52
CA THR A 404 -7.16 10.85 7.68
C THR A 404 -8.41 10.81 8.55
N GLY A 405 -8.60 9.69 9.28
CA GLY A 405 -9.73 9.54 10.20
C GLY A 405 -9.73 10.57 11.33
N ARG A 406 -8.55 10.93 11.85
CA ARG A 406 -8.40 11.94 12.90
C ARG A 406 -8.79 13.33 12.39
N ALA A 407 -8.35 13.71 11.20
CA ALA A 407 -8.73 14.98 10.57
C ALA A 407 -10.23 15.03 10.27
N ALA A 408 -10.82 13.95 9.73
CA ALA A 408 -12.24 13.87 9.47
C ALA A 408 -13.09 14.04 10.75
N LYS A 409 -12.70 13.36 11.84
CA LYS A 409 -13.37 13.49 13.14
C LYS A 409 -13.31 14.94 13.66
N ARG A 410 -12.12 15.55 13.62
CA ARG A 410 -11.93 16.94 14.04
C ARG A 410 -12.75 17.91 13.18
N LEU A 411 -12.77 17.70 11.86
CA LEU A 411 -13.58 18.50 10.94
C LEU A 411 -15.08 18.40 11.27
N ALA A 412 -15.57 17.18 11.56
CA ALA A 412 -16.97 16.97 11.93
C ALA A 412 -17.33 17.69 13.24
N GLU A 413 -16.49 17.60 14.27
CA GLU A 413 -16.69 18.28 15.55
C GLU A 413 -16.73 19.81 15.41
N LEU A 414 -15.80 20.37 14.61
CA LEU A 414 -15.69 21.83 14.41
C LEU A 414 -16.79 22.40 13.52
N ALA A 415 -17.18 21.67 12.47
CA ALA A 415 -18.21 22.12 11.53
C ALA A 415 -19.64 21.82 12.00
N GLY A 416 -19.82 20.96 13.01
CA GLY A 416 -21.14 20.47 13.43
C GLY A 416 -21.88 19.73 12.31
N HIS A 417 -21.14 19.01 11.45
CA HIS A 417 -21.65 18.29 10.30
C HIS A 417 -20.83 17.01 10.09
N GLU A 418 -21.45 15.94 9.59
CA GLU A 418 -20.73 14.69 9.36
C GLU A 418 -19.56 14.86 8.37
N ALA A 419 -18.45 14.23 8.67
CA ALA A 419 -17.28 14.18 7.79
C ALA A 419 -16.73 12.76 7.71
N ALA A 420 -16.15 12.41 6.56
CA ALA A 420 -15.58 11.11 6.29
C ALA A 420 -14.13 11.23 5.81
N THR A 421 -13.39 10.14 5.84
CA THR A 421 -12.14 10.09 5.08
C THR A 421 -12.45 10.05 3.58
N ILE A 422 -11.56 10.62 2.75
CA ILE A 422 -11.71 10.57 1.28
C ILE A 422 -11.88 9.12 0.81
N HIS A 423 -11.11 8.18 1.37
CA HIS A 423 -11.23 6.75 1.06
C HIS A 423 -12.63 6.20 1.34
N ARG A 424 -13.19 6.52 2.51
CA ARG A 424 -14.54 6.09 2.89
C ARG A 424 -15.61 6.76 2.02
N LEU A 425 -15.44 8.05 1.76
CA LEU A 425 -16.36 8.83 0.91
C LEU A 425 -16.47 8.23 -0.49
N LEU A 426 -15.34 7.88 -1.10
CA LEU A 426 -15.27 7.28 -2.44
C LEU A 426 -15.46 5.75 -2.44
N GLN A 427 -15.64 5.14 -1.25
CA GLN A 427 -15.73 3.68 -1.07
C GLN A 427 -14.56 2.92 -1.69
N LEU A 428 -13.35 3.49 -1.60
CA LEU A 428 -12.14 2.88 -2.15
C LEU A 428 -11.82 1.58 -1.42
N ARG A 429 -11.58 0.52 -2.20
CA ARG A 429 -11.08 -0.78 -1.72
C ARG A 429 -9.64 -0.97 -2.22
N PRO A 430 -8.81 -1.70 -1.48
CA PRO A 430 -7.46 -2.03 -1.96
C PRO A 430 -7.52 -2.70 -3.36
N GLY A 431 -6.83 -2.12 -4.34
CA GLY A 431 -6.81 -2.61 -5.73
C GLY A 431 -8.11 -2.44 -6.52
N GLY A 432 -9.14 -1.76 -5.96
CA GLY A 432 -10.43 -1.55 -6.60
C GLY A 432 -10.63 -0.12 -7.14
N GLU A 433 -11.57 0.00 -8.08
CA GLU A 433 -12.03 1.29 -8.55
C GLU A 433 -12.96 1.97 -7.53
N PRO A 434 -13.03 3.31 -7.51
CA PRO A 434 -13.95 4.03 -6.65
C PRO A 434 -15.42 3.79 -7.06
N SER A 435 -16.32 3.78 -6.08
CA SER A 435 -17.78 3.72 -6.37
C SER A 435 -18.33 5.06 -6.89
N PHE A 436 -17.59 6.14 -6.67
CA PHE A 436 -17.93 7.48 -7.14
C PHE A 436 -16.82 8.00 -8.05
N ASP A 437 -17.22 8.43 -9.25
CA ASP A 437 -16.35 8.96 -10.28
C ASP A 437 -17.10 9.98 -11.17
N ALA A 438 -16.57 10.27 -12.37
CA ALA A 438 -17.21 11.19 -13.30
C ALA A 438 -18.55 10.67 -13.88
N SER A 439 -18.77 9.34 -13.90
CA SER A 439 -20.00 8.70 -14.38
C SER A 439 -21.04 8.56 -13.28
N SER A 440 -20.59 8.44 -12.03
CA SER A 440 -21.44 8.34 -10.83
C SER A 440 -20.94 9.34 -9.77
N PRO A 441 -21.15 10.66 -9.94
CA PRO A 441 -20.58 11.65 -9.06
C PRO A 441 -21.30 11.71 -7.69
N LEU A 442 -20.62 12.31 -6.72
CA LEU A 442 -21.17 12.58 -5.39
C LEU A 442 -22.42 13.46 -5.49
N GLU A 443 -23.45 13.11 -4.73
CA GLU A 443 -24.66 13.89 -4.61
C GLU A 443 -24.48 15.09 -3.66
N ALA A 444 -23.60 16.01 -4.00
CA ALA A 444 -23.28 17.19 -3.22
C ALA A 444 -23.44 18.47 -4.04
N ASP A 445 -23.73 19.56 -3.35
CA ASP A 445 -23.74 20.91 -3.90
C ASP A 445 -22.45 21.65 -3.47
N LEU A 446 -21.90 21.27 -2.31
CA LEU A 446 -20.62 21.72 -1.78
C LEU A 446 -19.81 20.54 -1.24
N VAL A 447 -18.58 20.40 -1.71
CA VAL A 447 -17.58 19.46 -1.18
C VAL A 447 -16.46 20.27 -0.54
N VAL A 448 -16.17 20.02 0.73
CA VAL A 448 -15.05 20.63 1.45
C VAL A 448 -14.06 19.55 1.82
N VAL A 449 -12.80 19.77 1.49
CA VAL A 449 -11.69 18.87 1.79
C VAL A 449 -10.70 19.59 2.68
N ASP A 450 -10.58 19.17 3.92
CA ASP A 450 -9.61 19.71 4.88
C ASP A 450 -8.31 18.88 4.86
N GLU A 451 -7.22 19.48 5.34
CA GLU A 451 -5.86 18.91 5.36
C GLU A 451 -5.39 18.45 3.95
N THR A 452 -5.69 19.27 2.92
CA THR A 452 -5.37 18.97 1.51
C THR A 452 -3.86 18.81 1.26
N SER A 453 -2.98 19.37 2.10
CA SER A 453 -1.53 19.16 2.03
C SER A 453 -1.12 17.68 2.11
N MET A 454 -1.93 16.83 2.75
CA MET A 454 -1.70 15.40 2.90
C MET A 454 -2.31 14.56 1.77
N VAL A 455 -2.89 15.16 0.75
CA VAL A 455 -3.57 14.47 -0.36
C VAL A 455 -2.62 14.33 -1.54
N ASP A 456 -2.26 13.09 -1.89
CA ASP A 456 -1.42 12.77 -3.05
C ASP A 456 -2.18 12.93 -4.38
N VAL A 457 -1.45 12.91 -5.49
CA VAL A 457 -2.01 13.15 -6.83
C VAL A 457 -3.03 12.08 -7.27
N ILE A 458 -2.85 10.83 -6.88
CA ILE A 458 -3.76 9.73 -7.23
C ILE A 458 -5.09 9.90 -6.49
N LEU A 459 -5.03 10.17 -5.18
CA LEU A 459 -6.21 10.36 -4.35
C LEU A 459 -6.96 11.64 -4.74
N ALA A 460 -6.24 12.73 -5.00
CA ALA A 460 -6.81 13.98 -5.49
C ALA A 460 -7.54 13.79 -6.83
N ASN A 461 -6.94 13.08 -7.78
CA ASN A 461 -7.54 12.80 -9.08
C ASN A 461 -8.86 12.00 -8.94
N LYS A 462 -8.87 10.96 -8.09
CA LYS A 462 -10.10 10.19 -7.82
C LYS A 462 -11.18 11.06 -7.18
N LEU A 463 -10.81 11.88 -6.21
CA LEU A 463 -11.75 12.78 -5.51
C LEU A 463 -12.37 13.82 -6.47
N VAL A 464 -11.54 14.52 -7.23
CA VAL A 464 -12.00 15.60 -8.11
C VAL A 464 -12.89 15.06 -9.24
N LYS A 465 -12.61 13.86 -9.75
CA LYS A 465 -13.49 13.17 -10.70
C LYS A 465 -14.88 12.87 -10.14
N ALA A 466 -14.97 12.59 -8.85
CA ALA A 466 -16.22 12.30 -8.18
C ALA A 466 -17.05 13.56 -7.86
N VAL A 467 -16.49 14.76 -8.00
CA VAL A 467 -17.24 16.01 -7.82
C VAL A 467 -18.10 16.29 -9.04
N ALA A 468 -19.40 16.45 -8.82
CA ALA A 468 -20.37 16.69 -9.88
C ALA A 468 -20.14 18.03 -10.58
N PRO A 469 -20.37 18.14 -11.90
CA PRO A 469 -20.36 19.42 -12.59
C PRO A 469 -21.37 20.40 -11.95
N GLY A 470 -20.88 21.62 -11.64
CA GLY A 470 -21.67 22.67 -10.97
C GLY A 470 -21.70 22.59 -9.45
N ALA A 471 -21.23 21.52 -8.83
CA ALA A 471 -20.94 21.51 -7.40
C ALA A 471 -19.71 22.38 -7.10
N HIS A 472 -19.65 22.95 -5.90
CA HIS A 472 -18.49 23.71 -5.44
C HIS A 472 -17.51 22.80 -4.70
N LEU A 473 -16.23 22.99 -4.94
CA LEU A 473 -15.11 22.29 -4.28
C LEU A 473 -14.26 23.32 -3.54
N LEU A 474 -14.20 23.20 -2.22
CA LEU A 474 -13.30 23.98 -1.37
C LEU A 474 -12.17 23.08 -0.86
N LEU A 475 -10.95 23.35 -1.29
CA LEU A 475 -9.73 22.71 -0.82
C LEU A 475 -9.11 23.55 0.30
N VAL A 476 -8.95 22.95 1.48
CA VAL A 476 -8.44 23.63 2.67
C VAL A 476 -7.17 22.96 3.14
N GLY A 477 -6.12 23.72 3.40
CA GLY A 477 -4.88 23.13 3.87
C GLY A 477 -3.84 24.17 4.29
N ASP A 478 -2.71 23.67 4.67
CA ASP A 478 -1.56 24.45 5.08
C ASP A 478 -0.36 23.97 4.27
N VAL A 479 0.11 24.78 3.33
CA VAL A 479 1.22 24.40 2.43
C VAL A 479 2.56 24.23 3.16
N ASP A 480 2.68 24.81 4.35
CA ASP A 480 3.88 24.75 5.16
C ASP A 480 3.91 23.53 6.12
N GLN A 481 2.84 22.71 6.11
CA GLN A 481 2.80 21.43 6.83
C GLN A 481 3.43 20.30 6.02
N LEU A 482 3.60 19.14 6.66
CA LEU A 482 4.17 17.96 6.01
C LEU A 482 3.37 17.60 4.73
N PRO A 483 4.08 17.23 3.65
CA PRO A 483 3.46 16.83 2.39
C PRO A 483 2.72 15.50 2.53
N SER A 484 2.09 15.07 1.44
CA SER A 484 1.46 13.75 1.34
C SER A 484 2.50 12.63 1.50
N VAL A 485 2.05 11.45 1.97
CA VAL A 485 2.89 10.24 2.02
C VAL A 485 3.07 9.66 0.61
N GLY A 486 2.04 9.76 -0.25
CA GLY A 486 2.13 9.36 -1.67
C GLY A 486 2.67 10.48 -2.55
N ALA A 487 2.93 10.14 -3.81
CA ALA A 487 3.54 11.06 -4.77
C ALA A 487 2.65 12.27 -5.11
N GLY A 488 3.29 13.44 -5.17
CA GLY A 488 2.69 14.71 -5.59
C GLY A 488 2.27 15.62 -4.44
N GLU A 489 2.57 16.90 -4.59
CA GLU A 489 2.25 17.98 -3.65
C GLU A 489 1.10 18.84 -4.17
N VAL A 490 -0.08 18.25 -4.28
CA VAL A 490 -1.25 18.86 -4.96
C VAL A 490 -1.56 20.27 -4.49
N LEU A 491 -1.56 20.53 -3.18
CA LEU A 491 -1.86 21.86 -2.65
C LEU A 491 -0.80 22.89 -3.06
N ALA A 492 0.47 22.54 -2.95
CA ALA A 492 1.59 23.42 -3.34
C ALA A 492 1.57 23.72 -4.83
N ASP A 493 1.32 22.71 -5.67
CA ASP A 493 1.24 22.84 -7.12
C ASP A 493 0.06 23.71 -7.56
N LEU A 494 -1.11 23.57 -6.93
CA LEU A 494 -2.26 24.43 -7.21
C LEU A 494 -2.01 25.90 -6.85
N LEU A 495 -1.31 26.15 -5.75
CA LEU A 495 -0.93 27.51 -5.35
C LEU A 495 0.11 28.09 -6.31
N ALA A 496 1.10 27.31 -6.72
CA ALA A 496 2.15 27.73 -7.66
C ALA A 496 1.58 27.99 -9.07
N ALA A 497 0.63 27.17 -9.53
CA ALA A 497 0.00 27.33 -10.85
C ALA A 497 -0.85 28.62 -10.96
N GLY A 498 -1.39 29.14 -9.86
CA GLY A 498 -2.15 30.36 -9.83
C GLY A 498 -3.41 30.37 -10.71
N SER A 499 -3.87 29.19 -11.16
CA SER A 499 -5.00 29.05 -12.10
C SER A 499 -6.35 29.02 -11.42
N LEU A 500 -6.38 28.84 -10.12
CA LEU A 500 -7.60 28.75 -9.31
C LEU A 500 -7.70 29.91 -8.32
N PRO A 501 -8.91 30.32 -7.93
CA PRO A 501 -9.10 31.32 -6.88
C PRO A 501 -8.56 30.84 -5.52
N VAL A 502 -7.74 31.66 -4.87
CA VAL A 502 -7.06 31.35 -3.61
C VAL A 502 -7.29 32.46 -2.60
N VAL A 503 -7.59 32.07 -1.36
CA VAL A 503 -7.47 32.97 -0.20
C VAL A 503 -6.43 32.42 0.75
N ARG A 504 -5.46 33.28 1.13
CA ARG A 504 -4.45 32.96 2.13
C ARG A 504 -4.75 33.72 3.42
N LEU A 505 -4.99 32.98 4.51
CA LEU A 505 -5.14 33.57 5.83
C LEU A 505 -3.77 33.81 6.45
N THR A 506 -3.46 35.07 6.73
CA THR A 506 -2.16 35.49 7.27
C THR A 506 -2.24 35.91 8.73
N LYS A 507 -3.44 36.32 9.19
CA LYS A 507 -3.64 36.84 10.54
C LYS A 507 -3.68 35.72 11.59
N ILE A 508 -2.69 35.72 12.48
CA ILE A 508 -2.66 34.83 13.65
C ILE A 508 -3.51 35.46 14.76
N PHE A 509 -4.49 34.72 15.28
CA PHE A 509 -5.39 35.23 16.32
C PHE A 509 -4.71 35.22 17.69
N ARG A 510 -5.16 36.14 18.60
CA ARG A 510 -4.53 36.40 19.90
C ARG A 510 -4.30 35.15 20.74
N GLN A 511 -5.24 34.21 20.78
CA GLN A 511 -5.05 32.95 21.50
C GLN A 511 -3.89 32.10 20.95
N ALA A 512 -3.75 32.07 19.64
CA ALA A 512 -2.66 31.38 18.95
C ALA A 512 -1.31 32.09 19.10
N GLN A 513 -1.30 33.43 19.24
CA GLN A 513 -0.08 34.20 19.51
C GLN A 513 0.52 33.93 20.89
N GLN A 514 -0.25 33.44 21.85
CA GLN A 514 0.23 33.06 23.18
C GLN A 514 0.72 31.60 23.23
N SER A 515 0.48 30.82 22.19
CA SER A 515 0.95 29.45 22.09
C SER A 515 2.39 29.40 21.57
N GLY A 516 3.29 28.88 22.38
CA GLY A 516 4.69 28.66 21.99
C GLY A 516 4.81 27.67 20.85
N ILE A 517 3.91 26.70 20.73
CA ILE A 517 3.85 25.76 19.61
C ILE A 517 3.60 26.53 18.31
N VAL A 518 2.60 27.40 18.26
CA VAL A 518 2.25 28.16 17.05
C VAL A 518 3.33 29.17 16.68
N VAL A 519 3.81 29.95 17.66
CA VAL A 519 4.89 30.92 17.46
C VAL A 519 6.15 30.25 16.91
N ASN A 520 6.54 29.12 17.50
CA ASN A 520 7.75 28.42 17.10
C ASN A 520 7.58 27.70 15.74
N ALA A 521 6.38 27.19 15.41
CA ALA A 521 6.11 26.66 14.09
C ALA A 521 6.35 27.73 12.99
N HIS A 522 5.86 28.96 13.18
CA HIS A 522 6.11 30.07 12.25
C HIS A 522 7.58 30.49 12.19
N ARG A 523 8.28 30.49 13.34
CA ARG A 523 9.71 30.79 13.37
C ARG A 523 10.54 29.77 12.61
N ILE A 524 10.26 28.48 12.84
CA ILE A 524 10.95 27.37 12.15
C ILE A 524 10.69 27.44 10.65
N ASN A 525 9.44 27.68 10.24
CA ASN A 525 9.08 27.81 8.84
C ASN A 525 9.78 29.01 8.16
N ALA A 526 10.03 30.08 8.90
CA ALA A 526 10.83 31.24 8.45
C ALA A 526 12.35 31.02 8.53
N GLY A 527 12.83 29.80 8.83
CA GLY A 527 14.27 29.49 9.00
C GLY A 527 14.89 30.07 10.27
N GLN A 528 14.07 30.45 11.26
CA GLN A 528 14.53 31.02 12.52
C GLN A 528 14.57 29.96 13.62
N MET A 529 15.54 30.09 14.54
CA MET A 529 15.59 29.26 15.73
C MET A 529 14.33 29.43 16.59
N PRO A 530 13.72 28.33 17.09
CA PRO A 530 12.61 28.43 18.00
C PRO A 530 13.00 29.15 19.30
N ALA A 531 12.06 29.84 19.91
CA ALA A 531 12.24 30.40 21.25
C ALA A 531 12.05 29.26 22.27
N LEU A 532 13.10 28.97 23.04
CA LEU A 532 13.19 27.77 23.89
C LEU A 532 12.55 27.95 25.29
N GLY A 533 12.04 29.12 25.62
CA GLY A 533 11.44 29.40 26.94
C GLY A 533 10.35 30.47 26.88
N GLY A 534 9.65 30.65 28.00
CA GLY A 534 8.61 31.68 28.15
C GLY A 534 7.20 31.23 27.75
N PHE A 535 6.97 29.95 27.43
CA PHE A 535 5.67 29.40 27.00
C PHE A 535 5.14 28.36 27.99
N GLY A 536 3.82 28.25 28.05
CA GLY A 536 3.13 27.26 28.86
C GLY A 536 2.90 25.90 28.16
N ASP A 537 3.08 25.86 26.83
CA ASP A 537 2.76 24.71 25.96
C ASP A 537 3.93 24.24 25.08
N PHE A 538 5.10 24.90 25.17
CA PHE A 538 6.31 24.52 24.44
C PHE A 538 7.48 24.40 25.40
N PHE A 539 8.12 23.23 25.43
CA PHE A 539 9.19 22.91 26.38
C PHE A 539 10.40 22.35 25.63
N TRP A 540 11.59 22.79 26.01
CA TRP A 540 12.85 22.30 25.49
C TRP A 540 13.59 21.47 26.52
N PHE A 541 14.10 20.33 26.10
CA PHE A 541 14.99 19.48 26.89
C PHE A 541 16.23 19.15 26.06
N GLY A 542 17.41 19.50 26.57
CA GLY A 542 18.68 19.14 25.95
C GLY A 542 19.04 17.69 26.25
N CYS A 543 19.51 16.96 25.25
CA CYS A 543 20.10 15.63 25.37
C CYS A 543 21.33 15.56 24.47
N ASP A 544 22.36 14.84 24.91
CA ASP A 544 23.63 14.76 24.20
C ASP A 544 23.70 13.57 23.22
N ASP A 545 22.87 12.54 23.45
CA ASP A 545 22.83 11.34 22.62
C ASP A 545 21.40 10.75 22.47
N THR A 546 21.27 9.74 21.59
CA THR A 546 19.99 9.09 21.28
C THR A 546 19.45 8.23 22.42
N GLU A 547 20.32 7.63 23.24
CA GLU A 547 19.90 6.76 24.35
C GLU A 547 19.32 7.60 25.50
N GLN A 548 19.97 8.72 25.83
CA GLN A 548 19.43 9.70 26.79
C GLN A 548 18.12 10.29 26.29
N THR A 549 17.99 10.59 24.99
CA THR A 549 16.75 11.08 24.39
C THR A 549 15.63 10.06 24.55
N ALA A 550 15.87 8.79 24.27
CA ALA A 550 14.88 7.72 24.43
C ALA A 550 14.45 7.57 25.89
N GLY A 551 15.41 7.57 26.82
CA GLY A 551 15.13 7.51 28.26
C GLY A 551 14.31 8.70 28.75
N LEU A 552 14.63 9.90 28.29
CA LEU A 552 13.91 11.13 28.63
C LEU A 552 12.47 11.12 28.08
N VAL A 553 12.26 10.69 26.85
CA VAL A 553 10.91 10.56 26.25
C VAL A 553 10.06 9.60 27.10
N VAL A 554 10.59 8.46 27.49
CA VAL A 554 9.89 7.50 28.37
C VAL A 554 9.56 8.12 29.72
N ASP A 555 10.51 8.83 30.36
CA ASP A 555 10.28 9.50 31.63
C ASP A 555 9.20 10.60 31.53
N ILE A 556 9.25 11.40 30.49
CA ILE A 556 8.26 12.46 30.24
C ILE A 556 6.86 11.85 30.10
N VAL A 557 6.70 10.83 29.24
CA VAL A 557 5.40 10.25 28.94
C VAL A 557 4.84 9.43 30.10
N ALA A 558 5.70 8.61 30.75
CA ALA A 558 5.25 7.69 31.78
C ALA A 558 5.12 8.32 33.19
N ARG A 559 5.85 9.40 33.47
CA ARG A 559 5.92 9.98 34.83
C ARG A 559 5.54 11.45 34.86
N ARG A 560 6.20 12.33 34.07
CA ARG A 560 6.02 13.78 34.20
C ARG A 560 4.68 14.28 33.71
N ILE A 561 4.19 13.78 32.57
CA ILE A 561 2.87 14.14 32.04
C ILE A 561 1.75 13.68 32.96
N PRO A 562 1.67 12.41 33.40
CA PRO A 562 0.67 11.99 34.38
C PRO A 562 0.73 12.77 35.72
N ALA A 563 1.95 13.06 36.22
CA ALA A 563 2.10 13.81 37.46
C ALA A 563 1.61 15.27 37.34
N LYS A 564 1.68 15.87 36.16
CA LYS A 564 1.31 17.28 35.93
C LYS A 564 -0.13 17.48 35.47
N PHE A 565 -0.68 16.55 34.71
CA PHE A 565 -1.97 16.69 34.04
C PHE A 565 -3.04 15.69 34.50
N GLY A 566 -2.68 14.69 35.31
CA GLY A 566 -3.57 13.64 35.84
C GLY A 566 -3.63 12.43 34.93
#